data_7eecbb231949621b38e97a23b2ebf977
#
_entry.id   7eecbb231949621b38e97a23b2ebf977
#
_cell.length_a   1.000
_cell.length_b   1.000
_cell.length_c   1.000
_cell.angle_alpha   90.00
_cell.angle_beta   90.00
_cell.angle_gamma   90.00
#
_symmetry.space_group_name_H-M   'P 1'
#
loop_
_entity.id
_entity.type
_entity.pdbx_description
1 polymer ?
#
loop_
_entity_poly.entity_id
_entity_poly.type
_entity_poly.pdbx_seq_one_letter_code
_entity_poly.pdbx_strand_id
1 'polypeptide(L)'
;NEPLMTNPRVPFVLADQRPKLAPPDGKPLIVHFVVNIESWPFDSPPPRKILTGPHGVETLPDVPNFSWAEYGLRAGMPRLFKIARDRNLPTSAFLNAGAIDDYPSVAQAVKDMEWEVVGHGLKQKAVGDDEDEAALLKLCLDKIETFYGKRPRGWLGPGLRETNDTPDILASEGVDYICDWVLDDLPHWMTTKHGPVICMPYTLELNDSPMFAIQNQSSADYYQRYKDTVETFEKEFDNNPRILTIATHPHLMGVPHRIGYLEKLIDELLARDDTIFMTGSQIADWFIAADKAAT
;
A
#
# COMPACT_ATOMS: atom_id res chain seq x y z
N ASN A 1 3.90 -6.23 34.09
CA ASN A 1 2.56 -6.52 33.56
C ASN A 1 2.74 -7.06 32.13
N GLU A 2 2.12 -8.18 31.84
CA GLU A 2 2.07 -8.67 30.47
C GLU A 2 1.31 -7.66 29.60
N PRO A 3 1.73 -7.47 28.33
CA PRO A 3 1.05 -6.56 27.44
C PRO A 3 -0.38 -7.03 27.15
N LEU A 4 -1.33 -6.11 27.07
CA LEU A 4 -2.71 -6.43 26.72
C LEU A 4 -2.81 -6.89 25.28
N MET A 5 -3.27 -8.11 25.07
CA MET A 5 -3.41 -8.73 23.73
C MET A 5 -4.89 -8.85 23.36
N THR A 6 -5.26 -8.27 22.22
CA THR A 6 -6.60 -8.39 21.61
C THR A 6 -6.55 -9.24 20.33
N ASN A 7 -5.34 -9.58 19.90
CA ASN A 7 -5.01 -10.40 18.74
C ASN A 7 -3.70 -11.13 19.02
N PRO A 8 -3.34 -12.17 18.27
CA PRO A 8 -2.18 -13.00 18.61
C PRO A 8 -0.81 -12.38 18.30
N ARG A 9 -0.72 -11.19 17.72
CA ARG A 9 0.52 -10.70 17.12
C ARG A 9 0.99 -9.32 17.56
N VAL A 10 0.06 -8.40 17.83
CA VAL A 10 0.40 -6.99 18.13
C VAL A 10 -0.26 -6.61 19.45
N PRO A 11 0.52 -6.23 20.48
CA PRO A 11 -0.04 -5.80 21.74
C PRO A 11 -0.81 -4.48 21.59
N PHE A 12 -1.85 -4.32 22.40
CA PHE A 12 -2.63 -3.09 22.40
C PHE A 12 -1.92 -2.00 23.23
N VAL A 13 -1.67 -0.88 22.60
CA VAL A 13 -1.14 0.34 23.25
C VAL A 13 -1.88 1.53 22.65
N LEU A 14 -2.31 2.46 23.50
CA LEU A 14 -2.83 3.75 23.03
C LEU A 14 -1.70 4.51 22.30
N ALA A 15 -2.03 5.11 21.16
CA ALA A 15 -1.04 5.77 20.31
C ALA A 15 -0.27 6.88 21.03
N ASP A 16 -0.94 7.64 21.91
CA ASP A 16 -0.35 8.72 22.71
C ASP A 16 0.52 8.23 23.88
N GLN A 17 0.48 6.94 24.20
CA GLN A 17 1.29 6.31 25.25
C GLN A 17 2.54 5.59 24.70
N ARG A 18 2.76 5.65 23.40
CA ARG A 18 3.94 5.05 22.78
C ARG A 18 5.18 5.88 23.05
N PRO A 19 6.37 5.24 23.09
CA PRO A 19 7.63 5.98 23.17
C PRO A 19 7.73 7.01 22.05
N LYS A 20 8.29 8.18 22.36
CA LYS A 20 8.50 9.22 21.37
C LYS A 20 9.64 8.84 20.44
N LEU A 21 9.37 8.78 19.15
CA LEU A 21 10.33 8.50 18.10
C LEU A 21 10.88 9.81 17.53
N ALA A 22 12.20 9.85 17.29
CA ALA A 22 12.79 10.97 16.57
C ALA A 22 12.31 10.93 15.11
N PRO A 23 11.78 12.03 14.56
CA PRO A 23 11.33 12.06 13.17
C PRO A 23 12.52 11.94 12.21
N PRO A 24 12.32 11.34 11.02
CA PRO A 24 13.39 11.23 10.03
C PRO A 24 13.77 12.63 9.52
N ASP A 25 15.05 12.96 9.57
CA ASP A 25 15.58 14.28 9.19
C ASP A 25 14.86 15.47 9.86
N GLY A 26 14.30 15.26 11.05
CA GLY A 26 13.51 16.26 11.74
C GLY A 26 12.14 16.55 11.13
N LYS A 27 11.66 15.69 10.22
CA LYS A 27 10.40 15.85 9.49
C LYS A 27 9.30 14.96 10.08
N PRO A 28 8.34 15.51 10.83
CA PRO A 28 7.33 14.72 11.52
C PRO A 28 6.22 14.17 10.62
N LEU A 29 5.99 14.73 9.44
CA LEU A 29 5.02 14.21 8.48
C LEU A 29 5.74 13.33 7.45
N ILE A 30 5.54 12.03 7.55
CA ILE A 30 6.13 11.04 6.66
C ILE A 30 5.08 10.62 5.64
N VAL A 31 5.34 10.87 4.37
CA VAL A 31 4.41 10.53 3.29
C VAL A 31 4.89 9.29 2.55
N HIS A 32 4.04 8.28 2.50
CA HIS A 32 4.27 7.06 1.74
C HIS A 32 3.36 7.06 0.50
N PHE A 33 3.95 7.34 -0.66
CA PHE A 33 3.23 7.31 -1.93
C PHE A 33 3.23 5.90 -2.50
N VAL A 34 2.04 5.32 -2.65
CA VAL A 34 1.82 3.93 -3.07
C VAL A 34 1.00 3.88 -4.34
N VAL A 35 1.48 3.11 -5.30
CA VAL A 35 0.74 2.73 -6.51
C VAL A 35 0.50 1.23 -6.49
N ASN A 36 -0.76 0.82 -6.43
CA ASN A 36 -1.16 -0.58 -6.49
C ASN A 36 -1.28 -1.02 -7.96
N ILE A 37 -0.50 -2.01 -8.35
CA ILE A 37 -0.46 -2.55 -9.72
C ILE A 37 -1.01 -3.96 -9.69
N GLU A 38 -2.24 -4.10 -10.19
CA GLU A 38 -3.04 -5.31 -10.07
C GLU A 38 -3.25 -5.97 -11.43
N SER A 39 -3.18 -7.29 -11.47
CA SER A 39 -3.60 -8.12 -12.59
C SER A 39 -4.94 -8.78 -12.26
N TRP A 40 -5.98 -8.37 -12.97
CA TRP A 40 -7.33 -8.88 -12.78
C TRP A 40 -7.63 -10.03 -13.74
N PRO A 41 -8.44 -11.02 -13.32
CA PRO A 41 -8.82 -12.12 -14.17
C PRO A 41 -9.83 -11.67 -15.24
N PHE A 42 -9.74 -12.23 -16.45
CA PHE A 42 -10.73 -12.01 -17.52
C PHE A 42 -11.90 -12.99 -17.43
N ASP A 43 -11.59 -14.25 -17.14
CA ASP A 43 -12.58 -15.34 -17.17
C ASP A 43 -13.17 -15.71 -15.80
N SER A 44 -12.96 -14.88 -14.78
CA SER A 44 -13.50 -15.08 -13.45
C SER A 44 -14.02 -13.77 -12.86
N PRO A 45 -14.80 -13.80 -11.76
CA PRO A 45 -15.36 -12.59 -11.19
C PRO A 45 -14.27 -11.54 -10.83
N PRO A 46 -14.48 -10.27 -11.21
CA PRO A 46 -13.52 -9.21 -10.90
C PRO A 46 -13.49 -8.89 -9.39
N PRO A 47 -12.34 -8.42 -8.87
CA PRO A 47 -12.21 -8.05 -7.45
C PRO A 47 -13.14 -6.93 -7.02
N ARG A 48 -13.46 -6.00 -7.93
CA ARG A 48 -14.41 -4.91 -7.68
C ARG A 48 -15.15 -4.54 -8.96
N LYS A 49 -16.26 -3.84 -8.80
CA LYS A 49 -17.14 -3.46 -9.91
C LYS A 49 -17.47 -1.99 -9.84
N ILE A 50 -17.40 -1.32 -10.99
CA ILE A 50 -17.97 0.00 -11.19
C ILE A 50 -19.37 -0.09 -11.80
N LEU A 51 -19.63 -1.19 -12.51
CA LEU A 51 -20.88 -1.45 -13.19
C LEU A 51 -21.41 -2.83 -12.77
N THR A 52 -22.63 -2.88 -12.26
CA THR A 52 -23.32 -4.14 -11.94
C THR A 52 -23.89 -4.79 -13.20
N GLY A 53 -24.11 -6.12 -13.15
CA GLY A 53 -24.73 -6.85 -14.24
C GLY A 53 -26.16 -6.37 -14.50
N PRO A 54 -26.62 -6.36 -15.77
CA PRO A 54 -28.01 -5.99 -16.11
C PRO A 54 -29.01 -6.85 -15.34
N HIS A 55 -30.00 -6.18 -14.76
CA HIS A 55 -31.06 -6.83 -13.95
C HIS A 55 -30.52 -7.69 -12.79
N GLY A 56 -29.29 -7.38 -12.29
CA GLY A 56 -28.65 -8.12 -11.20
C GLY A 56 -28.05 -9.46 -11.62
N VAL A 57 -28.01 -9.76 -12.90
CA VAL A 57 -27.41 -10.99 -13.43
C VAL A 57 -25.95 -10.74 -13.80
N GLU A 58 -25.06 -11.41 -13.10
CA GLU A 58 -23.63 -11.36 -13.41
C GLU A 58 -23.30 -12.34 -14.54
N THR A 59 -22.49 -11.88 -15.48
CA THR A 59 -22.05 -12.69 -16.63
C THR A 59 -20.52 -12.68 -16.73
N LEU A 60 -19.97 -13.76 -17.24
CA LEU A 60 -18.55 -13.87 -17.57
C LEU A 60 -18.38 -14.10 -19.08
N PRO A 61 -17.35 -13.50 -19.70
CA PRO A 61 -16.42 -12.53 -19.11
C PRO A 61 -17.12 -11.21 -18.75
N ASP A 62 -16.67 -10.58 -17.65
CA ASP A 62 -17.16 -9.26 -17.23
C ASP A 62 -16.33 -8.18 -17.94
N VAL A 63 -16.65 -7.93 -19.20
CA VAL A 63 -15.88 -7.00 -20.05
C VAL A 63 -15.81 -5.59 -19.52
N PRO A 64 -16.91 -4.94 -19.04
CA PRO A 64 -16.83 -3.56 -18.59
C PRO A 64 -15.93 -3.39 -17.34
N ASN A 65 -16.04 -4.26 -16.34
CA ASN A 65 -15.25 -4.14 -15.13
C ASN A 65 -13.79 -4.56 -15.35
N PHE A 66 -13.52 -5.56 -16.18
CA PHE A 66 -12.17 -5.88 -16.62
C PHE A 66 -11.54 -4.70 -17.40
N SER A 67 -12.27 -4.14 -18.35
CA SER A 67 -11.81 -3.00 -19.16
C SER A 67 -11.52 -1.77 -18.30
N TRP A 68 -12.33 -1.52 -17.29
CA TRP A 68 -12.12 -0.44 -16.32
C TRP A 68 -10.77 -0.58 -15.61
N ALA A 69 -10.45 -1.77 -15.10
CA ALA A 69 -9.15 -2.02 -14.47
C ALA A 69 -7.99 -1.87 -15.45
N GLU A 70 -8.10 -2.43 -16.65
CA GLU A 70 -7.05 -2.35 -17.66
C GLU A 70 -6.87 -0.95 -18.22
N TYR A 71 -7.92 -0.13 -18.29
CA TYR A 71 -7.80 1.30 -18.59
C TYR A 71 -6.80 1.98 -17.64
N GLY A 72 -6.85 1.64 -16.36
CA GLY A 72 -5.90 2.17 -15.38
C GLY A 72 -4.46 1.86 -15.75
N LEU A 73 -4.18 0.62 -16.15
CA LEU A 73 -2.83 0.22 -16.57
C LEU A 73 -2.40 0.86 -17.90
N ARG A 74 -3.33 0.99 -18.86
CA ARG A 74 -3.05 1.58 -20.18
C ARG A 74 -2.90 3.09 -20.14
N ALA A 75 -3.84 3.79 -19.51
CA ALA A 75 -3.93 5.25 -19.51
C ALA A 75 -3.58 5.91 -18.17
N GLY A 76 -3.89 5.24 -17.05
CA GLY A 76 -3.63 5.75 -15.71
C GLY A 76 -2.17 5.67 -15.31
N MET A 77 -1.49 4.57 -15.59
CA MET A 77 -0.07 4.40 -15.23
C MET A 77 0.83 5.47 -15.85
N PRO A 78 0.72 5.83 -17.15
CA PRO A 78 1.52 6.92 -17.70
C PRO A 78 1.36 8.26 -16.95
N ARG A 79 0.15 8.57 -16.45
CA ARG A 79 -0.09 9.77 -15.64
C ARG A 79 0.59 9.68 -14.28
N LEU A 80 0.52 8.52 -13.62
CA LEU A 80 1.17 8.30 -12.33
C LEU A 80 2.70 8.29 -12.46
N PHE A 81 3.25 7.65 -13.48
CA PHE A 81 4.68 7.72 -13.78
C PHE A 81 5.16 9.14 -13.99
N LYS A 82 4.38 9.95 -14.72
CA LYS A 82 4.72 11.36 -14.97
C LYS A 82 4.77 12.16 -13.66
N ILE A 83 3.78 12.00 -12.79
CA ILE A 83 3.75 12.66 -11.47
C ILE A 83 5.02 12.32 -10.67
N ALA A 84 5.36 11.06 -10.57
CA ALA A 84 6.52 10.61 -9.81
C ALA A 84 7.84 11.06 -10.45
N ARG A 85 7.97 10.98 -11.76
CA ARG A 85 9.17 11.38 -12.50
C ARG A 85 9.43 12.88 -12.39
N ASP A 86 8.41 13.69 -12.66
CA ASP A 86 8.57 15.15 -12.68
C ASP A 86 8.95 15.71 -11.30
N ARG A 87 8.66 14.98 -10.23
CA ARG A 87 8.90 15.38 -8.82
C ARG A 87 9.99 14.55 -8.13
N ASN A 88 10.56 13.58 -8.82
CA ASN A 88 11.52 12.64 -8.25
C ASN A 88 11.00 12.01 -6.94
N LEU A 89 9.76 11.53 -6.95
CA LEU A 89 9.10 11.01 -5.76
C LEU A 89 9.60 9.61 -5.38
N PRO A 90 10.03 9.40 -4.14
CA PRO A 90 10.12 8.06 -3.58
C PRO A 90 8.75 7.37 -3.65
N THR A 91 8.66 6.25 -4.37
CA THR A 91 7.39 5.59 -4.64
C THR A 91 7.50 4.09 -4.39
N SER A 92 6.47 3.53 -3.77
CA SER A 92 6.32 2.08 -3.62
C SER A 92 5.28 1.54 -4.59
N ALA A 93 5.68 0.56 -5.41
CA ALA A 93 4.77 -0.21 -6.25
C ALA A 93 4.32 -1.46 -5.50
N PHE A 94 3.05 -1.53 -5.13
CA PHE A 94 2.45 -2.74 -4.57
C PHE A 94 1.97 -3.58 -5.76
N LEU A 95 2.75 -4.62 -6.09
CA LEU A 95 2.66 -5.31 -7.37
C LEU A 95 2.17 -6.75 -7.20
N ASN A 96 1.08 -7.10 -7.89
CA ASN A 96 0.80 -8.51 -8.14
C ASN A 96 1.93 -9.09 -8.99
N ALA A 97 2.54 -10.18 -8.54
CA ALA A 97 3.67 -10.80 -9.24
C ALA A 97 3.29 -11.24 -10.67
N GLY A 98 2.03 -11.61 -10.88
CA GLY A 98 1.49 -11.96 -12.20
C GLY A 98 1.48 -10.79 -13.21
N ALA A 99 1.54 -9.55 -12.75
CA ALA A 99 1.63 -8.39 -13.64
C ALA A 99 2.94 -8.38 -14.46
N ILE A 100 3.98 -9.04 -13.98
CA ILE A 100 5.24 -9.20 -14.73
C ILE A 100 5.00 -9.94 -16.05
N ASP A 101 4.15 -10.96 -16.04
CA ASP A 101 3.81 -11.72 -17.24
C ASP A 101 2.68 -11.09 -18.04
N ASP A 102 1.65 -10.60 -17.37
CA ASP A 102 0.45 -10.08 -18.03
C ASP A 102 0.65 -8.67 -18.61
N TYR A 103 1.46 -7.86 -17.94
CA TYR A 103 1.73 -6.44 -18.30
C TYR A 103 3.23 -6.13 -18.25
N PRO A 104 4.05 -6.80 -19.07
CA PRO A 104 5.51 -6.69 -19.00
C PRO A 104 6.03 -5.26 -19.22
N SER A 105 5.36 -4.45 -20.01
CA SER A 105 5.74 -3.05 -20.22
C SER A 105 5.51 -2.19 -18.98
N VAL A 106 4.47 -2.45 -18.20
CA VAL A 106 4.25 -1.79 -16.91
C VAL A 106 5.31 -2.21 -15.91
N ALA A 107 5.58 -3.51 -15.80
CA ALA A 107 6.61 -4.05 -14.92
C ALA A 107 8.01 -3.48 -15.25
N GLN A 108 8.35 -3.38 -16.54
CA GLN A 108 9.61 -2.77 -16.98
C GLN A 108 9.69 -1.28 -16.64
N ALA A 109 8.60 -0.54 -16.85
CA ALA A 109 8.56 0.89 -16.50
C ALA A 109 8.75 1.12 -15.00
N VAL A 110 8.18 0.28 -14.13
CA VAL A 110 8.42 0.31 -12.68
C VAL A 110 9.91 0.09 -12.36
N LYS A 111 10.56 -0.84 -13.07
CA LYS A 111 11.99 -1.10 -12.93
C LYS A 111 12.84 0.09 -13.37
N ASP A 112 12.51 0.69 -14.50
CA ASP A 112 13.22 1.84 -15.05
C ASP A 112 13.06 3.09 -14.14
N MET A 113 11.93 3.22 -13.46
CA MET A 113 11.68 4.27 -12.45
C MET A 113 12.36 4.01 -11.12
N GLU A 114 12.95 2.83 -10.93
CA GLU A 114 13.58 2.41 -9.67
C GLU A 114 12.64 2.50 -8.45
N TRP A 115 11.34 2.27 -8.65
CA TRP A 115 10.39 2.22 -7.55
C TRP A 115 10.68 1.00 -6.65
N GLU A 116 10.45 1.16 -5.35
CA GLU A 116 10.43 -0.01 -4.48
C GLU A 116 9.26 -0.93 -4.85
N VAL A 117 9.54 -2.22 -5.02
CA VAL A 117 8.48 -3.20 -5.27
C VAL A 117 8.15 -3.95 -4.00
N VAL A 118 6.88 -3.88 -3.63
CA VAL A 118 6.28 -4.57 -2.48
C VAL A 118 5.41 -5.71 -3.01
N GLY A 119 5.52 -6.88 -2.42
CA GLY A 119 4.72 -8.04 -2.83
C GLY A 119 3.23 -7.82 -2.53
N HIS A 120 2.38 -8.19 -3.49
CA HIS A 120 0.93 -7.98 -3.43
C HIS A 120 0.15 -9.16 -4.04
N GLY A 121 0.55 -10.40 -3.69
CA GLY A 121 -0.05 -11.60 -4.27
C GLY A 121 0.36 -11.87 -5.71
N LEU A 122 -0.19 -12.94 -6.29
CA LEU A 122 0.05 -13.31 -7.68
C LEU A 122 -0.91 -12.58 -8.63
N LYS A 123 -2.18 -12.65 -8.33
CA LYS A 123 -3.29 -11.95 -8.96
C LYS A 123 -4.07 -11.20 -7.88
N GLN A 124 -4.98 -10.32 -8.27
CA GLN A 124 -5.81 -9.59 -7.29
C GLN A 124 -6.91 -10.50 -6.74
N LYS A 125 -6.52 -11.42 -5.89
CA LYS A 125 -7.36 -12.45 -5.28
C LYS A 125 -6.78 -12.85 -3.93
N ALA A 126 -7.62 -12.96 -2.90
CA ALA A 126 -7.23 -13.50 -1.61
C ALA A 126 -6.81 -14.98 -1.75
N VAL A 127 -5.95 -15.45 -0.85
CA VAL A 127 -5.56 -16.86 -0.80
C VAL A 127 -6.80 -17.72 -0.54
N GLY A 128 -7.02 -18.73 -1.39
CA GLY A 128 -8.13 -19.67 -1.25
C GLY A 128 -7.83 -20.79 -0.25
N ASP A 129 -8.88 -21.39 0.29
CA ASP A 129 -8.76 -22.47 1.29
C ASP A 129 -8.00 -23.70 0.77
N ASP A 130 -8.06 -23.96 -0.54
CA ASP A 130 -7.42 -25.11 -1.20
C ASP A 130 -6.00 -24.77 -1.72
N GLU A 131 -5.50 -23.56 -1.52
CA GLU A 131 -4.17 -23.16 -2.00
C GLU A 131 -3.08 -23.45 -0.96
N ASP A 132 -1.92 -23.93 -1.43
CA ASP A 132 -0.70 -23.95 -0.63
C ASP A 132 -0.17 -22.52 -0.48
N GLU A 133 -0.53 -21.86 0.62
CA GLU A 133 -0.18 -20.46 0.87
C GLU A 133 1.33 -20.23 0.90
N ALA A 134 2.08 -21.12 1.58
CA ALA A 134 3.53 -20.98 1.68
C ALA A 134 4.19 -21.04 0.29
N ALA A 135 3.77 -21.98 -0.55
CA ALA A 135 4.25 -22.07 -1.93
C ALA A 135 3.85 -20.87 -2.78
N LEU A 136 2.63 -20.36 -2.62
CA LEU A 136 2.12 -19.21 -3.34
C LEU A 136 2.88 -17.94 -2.98
N LEU A 137 3.07 -17.65 -1.70
CA LEU A 137 3.79 -16.47 -1.23
C LEU A 137 5.25 -16.51 -1.67
N LYS A 138 5.90 -17.67 -1.54
CA LYS A 138 7.26 -17.86 -2.02
C LYS A 138 7.37 -17.62 -3.53
N LEU A 139 6.46 -18.16 -4.32
CA LEU A 139 6.40 -17.94 -5.77
C LEU A 139 6.32 -16.45 -6.13
N CYS A 140 5.46 -15.69 -5.45
CA CYS A 140 5.33 -14.25 -5.67
C CYS A 140 6.64 -13.51 -5.39
N LEU A 141 7.25 -13.79 -4.24
CA LEU A 141 8.48 -13.13 -3.82
C LEU A 141 9.66 -13.50 -4.73
N ASP A 142 9.81 -14.78 -5.09
CA ASP A 142 10.86 -15.26 -5.99
C ASP A 142 10.73 -14.66 -7.39
N LYS A 143 9.50 -14.54 -7.90
CA LYS A 143 9.22 -13.97 -9.22
C LYS A 143 9.60 -12.49 -9.29
N ILE A 144 9.25 -11.72 -8.26
CA ILE A 144 9.62 -10.31 -8.15
C ILE A 144 11.14 -10.16 -8.04
N GLU A 145 11.78 -10.96 -7.19
CA GLU A 145 13.25 -10.95 -7.03
C GLU A 145 13.97 -11.24 -8.34
N THR A 146 13.51 -12.23 -9.07
CA THR A 146 14.11 -12.61 -10.37
C THR A 146 14.02 -11.48 -11.38
N PHE A 147 12.89 -10.80 -11.48
CA PHE A 147 12.69 -9.71 -12.45
C PHE A 147 13.36 -8.40 -12.04
N TYR A 148 13.20 -7.98 -10.77
CA TYR A 148 13.69 -6.69 -10.29
C TYR A 148 15.10 -6.74 -9.69
N GLY A 149 15.64 -7.92 -9.41
CA GLY A 149 16.96 -8.09 -8.81
C GLY A 149 17.01 -7.85 -7.30
N LYS A 150 15.87 -7.62 -6.68
CA LYS A 150 15.72 -7.43 -5.23
C LYS A 150 14.49 -8.17 -4.73
N ARG A 151 14.67 -8.94 -3.65
CA ARG A 151 13.54 -9.58 -2.98
C ARG A 151 12.70 -8.51 -2.26
N PRO A 152 11.36 -8.54 -2.36
CA PRO A 152 10.52 -7.62 -1.62
C PRO A 152 10.77 -7.69 -0.12
N ARG A 153 10.90 -6.54 0.51
CA ARG A 153 10.95 -6.41 1.97
C ARG A 153 9.57 -6.23 2.59
N GLY A 154 8.59 -5.80 1.79
CA GLY A 154 7.25 -5.51 2.22
C GLY A 154 6.20 -6.38 1.53
N TRP A 155 5.03 -6.45 2.18
CA TRP A 155 3.88 -7.20 1.70
C TRP A 155 2.57 -6.47 2.00
N LEU A 156 1.66 -6.48 1.02
CA LEU A 156 0.25 -6.19 1.18
C LEU A 156 -0.54 -7.34 0.54
N GLY A 157 -1.33 -8.06 1.31
CA GLY A 157 -2.21 -9.10 0.78
C GLY A 157 -3.29 -8.52 -0.13
N PRO A 158 -3.71 -9.23 -1.20
CA PRO A 158 -4.87 -8.82 -1.98
C PRO A 158 -6.10 -8.63 -1.09
N GLY A 159 -6.71 -7.42 -1.15
CA GLY A 159 -7.81 -7.05 -0.28
C GLY A 159 -7.45 -6.95 1.21
N LEU A 160 -6.17 -6.81 1.56
CA LEU A 160 -5.64 -6.80 2.93
C LEU A 160 -5.97 -8.10 3.68
N ARG A 161 -6.17 -9.21 2.97
CA ARG A 161 -6.57 -10.49 3.56
C ARG A 161 -5.36 -11.36 3.87
N GLU A 162 -5.45 -12.02 5.01
CA GLU A 162 -4.45 -12.97 5.50
C GLU A 162 -5.13 -14.22 6.07
N THR A 163 -4.38 -15.29 6.15
CA THR A 163 -4.68 -16.42 7.07
C THR A 163 -3.96 -16.19 8.41
N ASN A 164 -4.19 -17.08 9.36
CA ASN A 164 -3.45 -17.02 10.64
C ASN A 164 -1.94 -17.25 10.47
N ASP A 165 -1.53 -17.89 9.39
CA ASP A 165 -0.12 -18.28 9.15
C ASP A 165 0.64 -17.30 8.28
N THR A 166 -0.05 -16.39 7.58
CA THR A 166 0.56 -15.46 6.61
C THR A 166 1.77 -14.71 7.16
N PRO A 167 1.72 -14.07 8.35
CA PRO A 167 2.88 -13.36 8.87
C PRO A 167 4.09 -14.24 9.16
N ASP A 168 3.86 -15.47 9.63
CA ASP A 168 4.94 -16.42 9.90
C ASP A 168 5.64 -16.86 8.62
N ILE A 169 4.85 -17.13 7.56
CA ILE A 169 5.36 -17.49 6.23
C ILE A 169 6.19 -16.33 5.65
N LEU A 170 5.65 -15.12 5.68
CA LEU A 170 6.32 -13.94 5.15
C LEU A 170 7.63 -13.65 5.88
N ALA A 171 7.65 -13.76 7.21
CA ALA A 171 8.87 -13.61 8.00
C ALA A 171 9.92 -14.65 7.63
N SER A 172 9.53 -15.91 7.41
CA SER A 172 10.45 -16.99 6.99
C SER A 172 11.04 -16.74 5.59
N GLU A 173 10.36 -15.97 4.75
CA GLU A 173 10.78 -15.62 3.38
C GLU A 173 11.53 -14.28 3.31
N GLY A 174 11.86 -13.66 4.43
CA GLY A 174 12.67 -12.46 4.51
C GLY A 174 11.91 -11.14 4.38
N VAL A 175 10.59 -11.16 4.54
CA VAL A 175 9.79 -9.93 4.59
C VAL A 175 9.99 -9.22 5.92
N ASP A 176 10.28 -7.92 5.87
CA ASP A 176 10.53 -7.08 7.04
C ASP A 176 9.29 -6.35 7.54
N TYR A 177 8.34 -6.03 6.64
CA TYR A 177 7.13 -5.32 7.01
C TYR A 177 5.90 -5.79 6.23
N ILE A 178 4.75 -5.71 6.90
CA ILE A 178 3.43 -6.13 6.41
C ILE A 178 2.46 -4.97 6.58
N CYS A 179 1.67 -4.67 5.53
CA CYS A 179 0.77 -3.53 5.48
C CYS A 179 -0.71 -3.87 5.74
N ASP A 180 -1.04 -5.13 6.00
CA ASP A 180 -2.44 -5.60 6.12
C ASP A 180 -3.11 -5.18 7.43
N TRP A 181 -2.33 -4.90 8.45
CA TRP A 181 -2.81 -4.56 9.80
C TRP A 181 -2.80 -3.04 9.99
N VAL A 182 -3.91 -2.41 9.67
CA VAL A 182 -4.06 -0.95 9.73
C VAL A 182 -4.46 -0.49 11.13
N LEU A 183 -3.56 -0.65 12.10
CA LEU A 183 -3.84 -0.48 13.53
C LEU A 183 -3.55 0.92 14.05
N ASP A 184 -2.65 1.68 13.41
CA ASP A 184 -2.08 2.90 13.97
C ASP A 184 -1.54 3.80 12.85
N ASP A 185 -1.25 5.03 13.17
CA ASP A 185 -0.55 5.99 12.30
C ASP A 185 0.97 5.88 12.38
N LEU A 186 1.48 4.97 13.20
CA LEU A 186 2.90 4.62 13.37
C LEU A 186 3.11 3.12 13.22
N PRO A 187 4.33 2.70 12.79
CA PRO A 187 4.66 1.29 12.76
C PRO A 187 4.63 0.64 14.14
N HIS A 188 4.30 -0.64 14.18
CA HIS A 188 4.37 -1.49 15.35
C HIS A 188 5.22 -2.72 15.07
N TRP A 189 5.78 -3.32 16.11
CA TRP A 189 6.35 -4.67 16.00
C TRP A 189 5.23 -5.71 16.06
N MET A 190 5.29 -6.65 15.13
CA MET A 190 4.42 -7.81 15.04
C MET A 190 5.21 -9.06 15.36
N THR A 191 4.69 -9.89 16.25
CA THR A 191 5.31 -11.17 16.63
C THR A 191 5.07 -12.24 15.57
N THR A 192 6.12 -12.94 15.17
CA THR A 192 6.04 -14.14 14.32
C THR A 192 6.90 -15.27 14.89
N LYS A 193 6.70 -16.48 14.38
CA LYS A 193 7.52 -17.66 14.74
C LYS A 193 8.97 -17.54 14.25
N HIS A 194 9.25 -16.60 13.34
CA HIS A 194 10.57 -16.41 12.72
C HIS A 194 11.20 -15.05 13.03
N GLY A 195 10.84 -14.47 14.16
CA GLY A 195 11.27 -13.14 14.58
C GLY A 195 10.25 -12.04 14.29
N PRO A 196 10.44 -10.85 14.86
CA PRO A 196 9.50 -9.76 14.68
C PRO A 196 9.55 -9.20 13.25
N VAL A 197 8.39 -8.79 12.76
CA VAL A 197 8.25 -7.98 11.54
C VAL A 197 7.54 -6.68 11.88
N ILE A 198 7.64 -5.70 11.00
CA ILE A 198 7.00 -4.40 11.19
C ILE A 198 5.57 -4.45 10.66
N CYS A 199 4.61 -4.10 11.51
CA CYS A 199 3.27 -3.74 11.09
C CYS A 199 3.33 -2.29 10.56
N MET A 200 3.33 -2.13 9.23
CA MET A 200 3.47 -0.85 8.55
C MET A 200 2.12 -0.19 8.38
N PRO A 201 1.95 1.08 8.76
CA PRO A 201 0.74 1.81 8.43
C PRO A 201 0.43 1.78 6.94
N TYR A 202 -0.78 1.40 6.65
CA TYR A 202 -1.47 1.56 5.37
C TYR A 202 -2.80 2.24 5.70
N THR A 203 -3.77 2.27 4.81
CA THR A 203 -4.99 2.99 5.14
C THR A 203 -6.24 2.36 4.51
N LEU A 204 -7.32 2.37 5.28
CA LEU A 204 -8.67 2.04 4.82
C LEU A 204 -9.50 3.31 4.55
N GLU A 205 -9.05 4.47 5.06
CA GLU A 205 -9.74 5.76 4.95
C GLU A 205 -9.18 6.64 3.84
N LEU A 206 -7.84 6.80 3.82
CA LEU A 206 -7.11 7.60 2.81
C LEU A 206 -6.66 6.73 1.64
N ASN A 207 -7.60 6.07 1.02
CA ASN A 207 -7.38 5.08 -0.03
C ASN A 207 -8.43 5.27 -1.11
N ASP A 208 -8.01 5.42 -2.34
CA ASP A 208 -8.91 5.68 -3.46
C ASP A 208 -9.92 4.54 -3.68
N SER A 209 -9.56 3.29 -3.32
CA SER A 209 -10.46 2.16 -3.46
C SER A 209 -11.71 2.27 -2.58
N PRO A 210 -11.65 2.36 -1.24
CA PRO A 210 -12.85 2.56 -0.45
C PRO A 210 -13.53 3.90 -0.72
N MET A 211 -12.77 4.96 -0.97
CA MET A 211 -13.35 6.29 -1.19
C MET A 211 -14.20 6.36 -2.45
N PHE A 212 -13.69 5.89 -3.58
CA PHE A 212 -14.39 6.00 -4.86
C PHE A 212 -15.26 4.80 -5.19
N ALA A 213 -14.82 3.59 -4.88
CA ALA A 213 -15.52 2.37 -5.27
C ALA A 213 -16.59 1.93 -4.25
N ILE A 214 -16.50 2.33 -2.99
CA ILE A 214 -17.44 1.97 -1.92
C ILE A 214 -18.25 3.17 -1.45
N GLN A 215 -17.58 4.27 -1.09
CA GLN A 215 -18.22 5.45 -0.49
C GLN A 215 -18.70 6.45 -1.55
N ASN A 216 -18.39 6.26 -2.82
CA ASN A 216 -18.78 7.13 -3.94
C ASN A 216 -18.44 8.62 -3.71
N GLN A 217 -17.26 8.88 -3.14
CA GLN A 217 -16.80 10.25 -2.88
C GLN A 217 -16.43 10.97 -4.18
N SER A 218 -16.50 12.30 -4.15
CA SER A 218 -16.02 13.13 -5.25
C SER A 218 -14.48 13.26 -5.25
N SER A 219 -13.93 13.72 -6.38
CA SER A 219 -12.49 14.01 -6.48
C SER A 219 -12.05 15.11 -5.49
N ALA A 220 -12.91 16.12 -5.30
CA ALA A 220 -12.65 17.19 -4.33
C ALA A 220 -12.65 16.67 -2.87
N ASP A 221 -13.55 15.73 -2.54
CA ASP A 221 -13.59 15.11 -1.22
C ASP A 221 -12.31 14.31 -0.92
N TYR A 222 -11.74 13.64 -1.92
CA TYR A 222 -10.44 12.97 -1.78
C TYR A 222 -9.35 13.94 -1.33
N TYR A 223 -9.20 15.05 -2.03
CA TYR A 223 -8.23 16.08 -1.70
C TYR A 223 -8.49 16.68 -0.30
N GLN A 224 -9.75 17.03 0.01
CA GLN A 224 -10.12 17.63 1.30
C GLN A 224 -9.87 16.68 2.47
N ARG A 225 -10.13 15.38 2.30
CA ARG A 225 -9.89 14.38 3.35
C ARG A 225 -8.42 14.30 3.74
N TYR A 226 -7.51 14.39 2.77
CA TYR A 226 -6.07 14.48 3.05
C TYR A 226 -5.69 15.77 3.76
N LYS A 227 -6.28 16.89 3.37
CA LYS A 227 -6.03 18.18 4.03
C LYS A 227 -6.46 18.14 5.50
N ASP A 228 -7.64 17.63 5.78
CA ASP A 228 -8.18 17.53 7.14
C ASP A 228 -7.33 16.57 8.00
N THR A 229 -6.84 15.50 7.41
CA THR A 229 -5.94 14.55 8.08
C THR A 229 -4.62 15.21 8.47
N VAL A 230 -4.00 15.94 7.55
CA VAL A 230 -2.75 16.66 7.82
C VAL A 230 -2.95 17.70 8.92
N GLU A 231 -4.05 18.43 8.91
CA GLU A 231 -4.37 19.40 9.96
C GLU A 231 -4.49 18.75 11.35
N THR A 232 -5.06 17.56 11.42
CA THR A 232 -5.12 16.79 12.68
C THR A 232 -3.73 16.30 13.10
N PHE A 233 -2.96 15.75 12.17
CA PHE A 233 -1.61 15.27 12.45
C PHE A 233 -0.67 16.39 12.94
N GLU A 234 -0.79 17.60 12.41
CA GLU A 234 -0.02 18.76 12.89
C GLU A 234 -0.19 19.01 14.38
N LYS A 235 -1.40 18.83 14.91
CA LYS A 235 -1.68 19.00 16.33
C LYS A 235 -1.10 17.89 17.21
N GLU A 236 -0.67 16.79 16.59
CA GLU A 236 -0.17 15.59 17.26
C GLU A 236 1.35 15.38 17.13
N PHE A 237 2.04 16.20 16.35
CA PHE A 237 3.49 16.06 16.11
C PHE A 237 4.34 16.18 17.38
N ASP A 238 3.88 16.88 18.40
CA ASP A 238 4.57 16.94 19.69
C ASP A 238 4.58 15.58 20.40
N ASN A 239 3.60 14.74 20.13
CA ASN A 239 3.54 13.38 20.65
C ASN A 239 4.48 12.47 19.83
N ASN A 240 4.26 12.37 18.52
CA ASN A 240 5.04 11.50 17.62
C ASN A 240 4.91 11.95 16.15
N PRO A 241 5.85 11.56 15.28
CA PRO A 241 5.64 11.64 13.84
C PRO A 241 4.37 10.90 13.42
N ARG A 242 3.90 11.19 12.23
CA ARG A 242 2.72 10.52 11.64
C ARG A 242 3.03 10.08 10.22
N ILE A 243 2.56 8.89 9.86
CA ILE A 243 2.66 8.38 8.50
C ILE A 243 1.36 8.66 7.76
N LEU A 244 1.49 9.38 6.66
CA LEU A 244 0.41 9.67 5.72
C LEU A 244 0.62 8.81 4.48
N THR A 245 -0.21 7.77 4.31
CA THR A 245 -0.16 6.94 3.11
C THR A 245 -1.08 7.50 2.06
N ILE A 246 -0.54 7.75 0.86
CA ILE A 246 -1.33 8.06 -0.33
C ILE A 246 -1.44 6.79 -1.14
N ALA A 247 -2.50 6.03 -0.90
CA ALA A 247 -2.77 4.76 -1.57
C ALA A 247 -3.57 5.00 -2.85
N THR A 248 -2.99 4.65 -3.98
CA THR A 248 -3.60 4.85 -5.31
C THR A 248 -3.72 3.55 -6.07
N HIS A 249 -4.77 3.49 -6.90
CA HIS A 249 -4.96 2.47 -7.93
C HIS A 249 -5.08 3.18 -9.28
N PRO A 250 -4.41 2.71 -10.35
CA PRO A 250 -4.37 3.43 -11.62
C PRO A 250 -5.72 3.67 -12.26
N HIS A 251 -6.68 2.73 -12.11
CA HIS A 251 -8.04 2.87 -12.63
C HIS A 251 -8.94 3.79 -11.79
N LEU A 252 -8.50 4.16 -10.60
CA LEU A 252 -9.22 5.10 -9.71
C LEU A 252 -8.60 6.49 -9.78
N MET A 253 -7.36 6.66 -9.31
CA MET A 253 -6.69 7.97 -9.33
C MET A 253 -6.08 8.36 -10.68
N GLY A 254 -5.76 7.39 -11.54
CA GLY A 254 -5.15 7.66 -12.85
C GLY A 254 -6.12 8.17 -13.93
N VAL A 255 -7.37 8.47 -13.58
CA VAL A 255 -8.37 8.96 -14.52
C VAL A 255 -8.31 10.49 -14.65
N PRO A 256 -8.74 11.06 -15.81
CA PRO A 256 -8.53 12.48 -16.10
C PRO A 256 -9.15 13.45 -15.09
N HIS A 257 -10.33 13.12 -14.55
CA HIS A 257 -11.04 14.04 -13.64
C HIS A 257 -10.56 13.96 -12.19
N ARG A 258 -9.65 13.02 -11.85
CA ARG A 258 -9.09 12.84 -10.51
C ARG A 258 -7.62 13.20 -10.42
N ILE A 259 -6.85 12.93 -11.47
CA ILE A 259 -5.38 13.03 -11.41
C ILE A 259 -4.87 14.40 -10.99
N GLY A 260 -5.56 15.48 -11.38
CA GLY A 260 -5.19 16.86 -11.01
C GLY A 260 -5.28 17.11 -9.50
N TYR A 261 -6.20 16.47 -8.80
CA TYR A 261 -6.30 16.58 -7.34
C TYR A 261 -5.14 15.87 -6.65
N LEU A 262 -4.68 14.74 -7.18
CA LEU A 262 -3.48 14.06 -6.68
C LEU A 262 -2.23 14.92 -6.87
N GLU A 263 -2.06 15.52 -8.06
CA GLU A 263 -0.94 16.43 -8.31
C GLU A 263 -0.94 17.61 -7.34
N LYS A 264 -2.09 18.25 -7.15
CA LYS A 264 -2.24 19.37 -6.23
C LYS A 264 -1.88 18.96 -4.79
N LEU A 265 -2.37 17.82 -4.33
CA LEU A 265 -2.06 17.30 -3.00
C LEU A 265 -0.56 17.06 -2.83
N ILE A 266 0.06 16.38 -3.77
CA ILE A 266 1.50 16.07 -3.71
C ILE A 266 2.34 17.35 -3.72
N ASP A 267 2.01 18.31 -4.58
CA ASP A 267 2.74 19.58 -4.66
C ASP A 267 2.62 20.40 -3.37
N GLU A 268 1.46 20.42 -2.74
CA GLU A 268 1.27 21.07 -1.44
C GLU A 268 2.07 20.36 -0.33
N LEU A 269 2.12 19.02 -0.32
CA LEU A 269 2.92 18.28 0.64
C LEU A 269 4.43 18.49 0.43
N LEU A 270 4.88 18.53 -0.82
CA LEU A 270 6.29 18.82 -1.15
C LEU A 270 6.73 20.23 -0.75
N ALA A 271 5.80 21.19 -0.75
CA ALA A 271 6.08 22.58 -0.36
C ALA A 271 6.22 22.79 1.17
N ARG A 272 5.92 21.77 1.98
CA ARG A 272 5.97 21.85 3.44
C ARG A 272 7.39 21.58 3.95
N ASP A 273 7.83 22.37 4.92
CA ASP A 273 9.15 22.21 5.55
C ASP A 273 9.24 21.02 6.52
N ASP A 274 8.09 20.53 6.99
CA ASP A 274 7.97 19.48 8.00
C ASP A 274 7.66 18.08 7.42
N THR A 275 7.73 17.94 6.09
CA THR A 275 7.27 16.75 5.37
C THR A 275 8.40 16.07 4.61
N ILE A 276 8.43 14.75 4.66
CA ILE A 276 9.36 13.91 3.91
C ILE A 276 8.61 12.77 3.22
N PHE A 277 8.89 12.54 1.93
CA PHE A 277 8.42 11.38 1.20
C PHE A 277 9.42 10.23 1.35
N MET A 278 8.93 9.05 1.71
CA MET A 278 9.75 7.86 1.93
C MET A 278 9.06 6.63 1.35
N THR A 279 9.86 5.71 0.81
CA THR A 279 9.37 4.37 0.46
C THR A 279 9.10 3.54 1.72
N GLY A 280 8.38 2.42 1.57
CA GLY A 280 8.14 1.51 2.68
C GLY A 280 9.41 1.01 3.34
N SER A 281 10.44 0.66 2.56
CA SER A 281 11.75 0.25 3.10
C SER A 281 12.45 1.36 3.86
N GLN A 282 12.39 2.58 3.37
CA GLN A 282 12.97 3.73 4.08
C GLN A 282 12.25 3.99 5.41
N ILE A 283 10.93 3.87 5.43
CA ILE A 283 10.14 4.00 6.67
C ILE A 283 10.51 2.86 7.64
N ALA A 284 10.61 1.63 7.15
CA ALA A 284 11.02 0.49 7.97
C ALA A 284 12.40 0.70 8.61
N ASP A 285 13.38 1.14 7.83
CA ASP A 285 14.73 1.42 8.33
C ASP A 285 14.76 2.56 9.35
N TRP A 286 14.01 3.63 9.09
CA TRP A 286 13.83 4.70 10.06
C TRP A 286 13.22 4.18 11.36
N PHE A 287 12.14 3.41 11.29
CA PHE A 287 11.44 2.90 12.47
C PHE A 287 12.36 2.00 13.31
N ILE A 288 13.10 1.10 12.69
CA ILE A 288 14.07 0.22 13.40
C ILE A 288 15.08 1.05 14.19
N ALA A 289 15.66 2.07 13.56
CA ALA A 289 16.64 2.92 14.18
C ALA A 289 16.05 3.81 15.28
N ALA A 290 14.91 4.44 15.01
CA ALA A 290 14.25 5.35 15.95
C ALA A 290 13.70 4.62 17.19
N ASP A 291 13.12 3.43 17.00
CA ASP A 291 12.62 2.60 18.11
C ASP A 291 13.76 2.11 19.00
N LYS A 292 14.86 1.66 18.40
CA LYS A 292 16.05 1.26 19.15
C LYS A 292 16.65 2.40 19.97
N ALA A 293 16.64 3.62 19.45
CA ALA A 293 17.17 4.78 20.15
C ALA A 293 16.24 5.27 21.28
N ALA A 294 14.91 4.97 21.20
CA ALA A 294 13.92 5.35 22.19
C ALA A 294 13.82 4.36 23.37
N THR A 295 14.34 3.14 23.22
CA THR A 295 14.40 2.09 24.25
C THR A 295 15.74 2.01 24.90
#